data_824d765b3aef9efc1b8018ceee91342f
#
_entry.id   824d765b3aef9efc1b8018ceee91342f
#
_cell.length_a   1.000
_cell.length_b   1.000
_cell.length_c   1.000
_cell.angle_alpha   90.00
_cell.angle_beta   90.00
_cell.angle_gamma   90.00
#
_symmetry.space_group_name_H-M   'P 1'
#
loop_
_entity.id
_entity.type
_entity.pdbx_description
1 polymer ?
#
loop_
_entity_poly.entity_id
_entity_poly.type
_entity_poly.pdbx_seq_one_letter_code
_entity_poly.pdbx_strand_id
1 'polypeptide(L)'
;NSSKTSEPSIKLGSLTINLPRLALESSKDETYFRARLVLLMKPAIAAMTTRNKDVSDLIRRGVNPILAEKTQFMQKNNSSLVLNLVGLKEAVYKILGHKEDKAGKEILNKVLQTAVDIAHKKGQEMGIDVSIAMVDSDELTRFVILDSEKYGKNSIMDVLEGNLYSQGLELNYVELGKLTAKSDIISEYNKISKILDGGLLVKLPFDPKAKEDDIKKAIEKASSLISSFKPIKHTK
;
A
#
# COMPACT_ATOMS: atom_id res chain seq x y z
N ASN A 1 6.45 8.85 -27.09
CA ASN A 1 6.70 8.98 -25.65
C ASN A 1 6.06 10.27 -25.14
N SER A 2 4.74 10.28 -25.02
CA SER A 2 4.03 11.36 -24.33
C SER A 2 4.00 10.99 -22.84
N SER A 3 4.86 11.64 -22.04
CA SER A 3 4.63 11.75 -20.62
C SER A 3 3.26 12.42 -20.43
N LYS A 4 2.23 11.65 -20.13
CA LYS A 4 0.99 12.21 -19.56
C LYS A 4 1.43 12.89 -18.27
N THR A 5 1.59 14.20 -18.31
CA THR A 5 1.58 15.02 -17.11
C THR A 5 0.21 14.85 -16.50
N SER A 6 0.09 13.92 -15.54
CA SER A 6 -1.16 13.76 -14.79
C SER A 6 -1.42 15.09 -14.11
N GLU A 7 -2.56 15.73 -14.44
CA GLU A 7 -3.00 16.91 -13.69
C GLU A 7 -3.03 16.54 -12.20
N PRO A 8 -2.59 17.44 -11.32
CA PRO A 8 -2.54 17.15 -9.89
C PRO A 8 -3.95 16.82 -9.39
N SER A 9 -4.15 15.60 -8.91
CA SER A 9 -5.41 15.14 -8.32
C SER A 9 -5.40 15.32 -6.82
N ILE A 10 -6.53 15.71 -6.23
CA ILE A 10 -6.70 15.78 -4.78
C ILE A 10 -7.16 14.41 -4.28
N LYS A 11 -6.39 13.79 -3.39
CA LYS A 11 -6.78 12.56 -2.72
C LYS A 11 -7.77 12.90 -1.61
N LEU A 12 -9.07 12.71 -1.85
CA LEU A 12 -10.14 13.03 -0.89
C LEU A 12 -10.43 11.92 0.12
N GLY A 13 -9.87 10.75 -0.07
CA GLY A 13 -10.05 9.66 0.86
C GLY A 13 -9.08 8.52 0.65
N SER A 14 -8.71 7.89 1.75
CA SER A 14 -7.96 6.63 1.75
C SER A 14 -8.68 5.61 2.63
N LEU A 15 -8.53 4.33 2.29
CA LEU A 15 -9.01 3.21 3.08
C LEU A 15 -7.95 2.13 3.08
N THR A 16 -7.63 1.58 4.25
CA THR A 16 -6.64 0.52 4.38
C THR A 16 -7.31 -0.85 4.42
N ILE A 17 -6.83 -1.78 3.60
CA ILE A 17 -7.30 -3.16 3.50
C ILE A 17 -6.34 -4.09 4.22
N ASN A 18 -6.85 -4.83 5.19
CA ASN A 18 -6.14 -5.87 5.95
C ASN A 18 -6.11 -7.17 5.15
N LEU A 19 -5.05 -7.42 4.39
CA LEU A 19 -4.88 -8.63 3.59
C LEU A 19 -4.71 -9.91 4.45
N PRO A 20 -3.95 -9.91 5.56
CA PRO A 20 -3.88 -11.05 6.48
C PRO A 20 -5.23 -11.59 6.91
N ARG A 21 -6.17 -10.71 7.28
CA ARG A 21 -7.54 -11.14 7.64
C ARG A 21 -8.24 -11.87 6.51
N LEU A 22 -8.15 -11.37 5.29
CA LEU A 22 -8.73 -12.03 4.12
C LEU A 22 -8.09 -13.39 3.85
N ALA A 23 -6.78 -13.51 4.03
CA ALA A 23 -6.06 -14.76 3.87
C ALA A 23 -6.44 -15.78 4.95
N LEU A 24 -6.55 -15.37 6.22
CA LEU A 24 -7.04 -16.23 7.32
C LEU A 24 -8.45 -16.76 7.04
N GLU A 25 -9.33 -15.93 6.48
CA GLU A 25 -10.68 -16.30 6.12
C GLU A 25 -10.78 -17.18 4.86
N SER A 26 -9.71 -17.30 4.09
CA SER A 26 -9.66 -18.07 2.84
C SER A 26 -9.25 -19.54 3.03
N SER A 27 -8.91 -19.97 4.25
CA SER A 27 -8.51 -21.35 4.54
C SER A 27 -7.33 -21.83 3.65
N LYS A 28 -6.38 -20.96 3.35
CA LYS A 28 -5.20 -21.19 2.48
C LYS A 28 -5.53 -21.37 0.99
N ASP A 29 -6.75 -21.09 0.56
CA ASP A 29 -7.12 -21.10 -0.87
C ASP A 29 -6.82 -19.73 -1.50
N GLU A 30 -5.82 -19.67 -2.41
CA GLU A 30 -5.42 -18.46 -3.13
C GLU A 30 -6.55 -17.90 -3.99
N THR A 31 -7.30 -18.76 -4.66
CA THR A 31 -8.39 -18.34 -5.55
C THR A 31 -9.51 -17.71 -4.74
N TYR A 32 -9.86 -18.33 -3.62
CA TYR A 32 -10.86 -17.81 -2.70
C TYR A 32 -10.40 -16.50 -2.03
N PHE A 33 -9.12 -16.42 -1.64
CA PHE A 33 -8.53 -15.18 -1.12
C PHE A 33 -8.67 -14.01 -2.12
N ARG A 34 -8.30 -14.23 -3.39
CA ARG A 34 -8.45 -13.17 -4.42
C ARG A 34 -9.91 -12.83 -4.69
N ALA A 35 -10.80 -13.81 -4.68
CA ALA A 35 -12.24 -13.56 -4.81
C ALA A 35 -12.78 -12.71 -3.66
N ARG A 36 -12.39 -13.00 -2.41
CA ARG A 36 -12.76 -12.19 -1.24
C ARG A 36 -12.22 -10.78 -1.30
N LEU A 37 -10.98 -10.60 -1.78
CA LEU A 37 -10.40 -9.27 -1.99
C LEU A 37 -11.29 -8.45 -2.95
N VAL A 38 -11.67 -9.02 -4.07
CA VAL A 38 -12.58 -8.39 -5.04
C VAL A 38 -13.93 -8.05 -4.42
N LEU A 39 -14.51 -8.99 -3.65
CA LEU A 39 -15.80 -8.79 -2.99
C LEU A 39 -15.76 -7.69 -1.93
N LEU A 40 -14.64 -7.52 -1.23
CA LEU A 40 -14.46 -6.44 -0.25
C LEU A 40 -14.20 -5.08 -0.93
N MET A 41 -13.38 -5.05 -1.97
CA MET A 41 -13.00 -3.80 -2.64
C MET A 41 -14.18 -3.10 -3.30
N LYS A 42 -15.10 -3.84 -3.92
CA LYS A 42 -16.25 -3.26 -4.60
C LYS A 42 -17.13 -2.37 -3.69
N PRO A 43 -17.65 -2.86 -2.54
CA PRO A 43 -18.43 -2.01 -1.63
C PRO A 43 -17.58 -0.94 -0.95
N ALA A 44 -16.28 -1.20 -0.69
CA ALA A 44 -15.37 -0.21 -0.14
C ALA A 44 -15.24 1.01 -1.07
N ILE A 45 -15.00 0.79 -2.36
CA ILE A 45 -14.94 1.86 -3.37
C ILE A 45 -16.29 2.60 -3.46
N ALA A 46 -17.41 1.86 -3.45
CA ALA A 46 -18.74 2.47 -3.49
C ALA A 46 -18.99 3.40 -2.28
N ALA A 47 -18.68 2.93 -1.08
CA ALA A 47 -18.81 3.73 0.15
C ALA A 47 -17.90 4.97 0.13
N MET A 48 -16.65 4.83 -0.28
CA MET A 48 -15.73 5.96 -0.43
C MET A 48 -16.21 6.96 -1.47
N THR A 49 -16.76 6.51 -2.59
CA THR A 49 -17.30 7.39 -3.63
C THR A 49 -18.50 8.20 -3.13
N THR A 50 -19.40 7.56 -2.36
CA THR A 50 -20.53 8.27 -1.72
C THR A 50 -20.02 9.35 -0.77
N ARG A 51 -19.11 8.99 0.14
CA ARG A 51 -18.47 9.94 1.06
C ARG A 51 -17.80 11.11 0.30
N ASN A 52 -17.10 10.80 -0.79
CA ASN A 52 -16.45 11.82 -1.60
C ASN A 52 -17.45 12.81 -2.23
N LYS A 53 -18.58 12.32 -2.71
CA LYS A 53 -19.68 13.18 -3.20
C LYS A 53 -20.21 14.11 -2.12
N ASP A 54 -20.46 13.59 -0.92
CA ASP A 54 -20.95 14.38 0.22
C ASP A 54 -19.95 15.46 0.61
N VAL A 55 -18.65 15.12 0.70
CA VAL A 55 -17.58 16.10 0.98
C VAL A 55 -17.51 17.18 -0.11
N SER A 56 -17.59 16.79 -1.38
CA SER A 56 -17.59 17.72 -2.51
C SER A 56 -18.79 18.66 -2.48
N ASP A 57 -19.97 18.16 -2.09
CA ASP A 57 -21.17 18.97 -1.93
C ASP A 57 -21.06 19.96 -0.77
N LEU A 58 -20.49 19.55 0.37
CA LEU A 58 -20.24 20.46 1.49
C LEU A 58 -19.26 21.58 1.12
N ILE A 59 -18.23 21.26 0.34
CA ILE A 59 -17.27 22.26 -0.17
C ILE A 59 -17.97 23.24 -1.12
N ARG A 60 -18.79 22.74 -2.05
CA ARG A 60 -19.56 23.59 -2.97
C ARG A 60 -20.54 24.54 -2.26
N ARG A 61 -21.09 24.09 -1.13
CA ARG A 61 -21.98 24.90 -0.27
C ARG A 61 -21.25 25.92 0.59
N GLY A 62 -19.91 25.99 0.50
CA GLY A 62 -19.09 26.93 1.28
C GLY A 62 -19.02 26.63 2.77
N VAL A 63 -19.33 25.41 3.20
CA VAL A 63 -19.24 24.99 4.60
C VAL A 63 -17.81 25.08 5.14
N ASN A 64 -16.81 24.97 4.25
CA ASN A 64 -15.41 25.22 4.59
C ASN A 64 -14.86 26.39 3.75
N PRO A 65 -14.80 27.63 4.28
CA PRO A 65 -14.36 28.80 3.52
C PRO A 65 -12.96 28.66 2.90
N ILE A 66 -12.04 28.01 3.61
CA ILE A 66 -10.64 27.84 3.15
C ILE A 66 -10.60 26.97 1.88
N LEU A 67 -11.47 25.98 1.78
CA LEU A 67 -11.55 25.13 0.60
C LEU A 67 -12.43 25.77 -0.49
N ALA A 68 -13.41 26.58 -0.10
CA ALA A 68 -14.28 27.29 -1.04
C ALA A 68 -13.54 28.34 -1.87
N GLU A 69 -12.60 29.08 -1.29
CA GLU A 69 -11.76 30.06 -2.00
C GLU A 69 -10.81 29.42 -3.03
N LYS A 70 -10.45 28.15 -2.82
CA LYS A 70 -9.59 27.36 -3.73
C LYS A 70 -10.39 26.47 -4.70
N THR A 71 -11.69 26.68 -4.84
CA THR A 71 -12.61 25.81 -5.61
C THR A 71 -12.29 25.67 -7.09
N GLN A 72 -11.51 26.56 -7.71
CA GLN A 72 -11.02 26.31 -9.09
C GLN A 72 -10.26 25.00 -9.23
N PHE A 73 -9.57 24.57 -8.16
CA PHE A 73 -8.86 23.30 -8.09
C PHE A 73 -9.81 22.10 -7.94
N MET A 74 -10.94 22.28 -7.25
CA MET A 74 -11.95 21.25 -7.00
C MET A 74 -13.03 21.17 -8.09
N GLN A 75 -13.21 22.22 -8.89
CA GLN A 75 -14.21 22.29 -9.94
C GLN A 75 -13.94 21.35 -11.14
N LYS A 76 -12.70 20.88 -11.30
CA LYS A 76 -12.29 20.01 -12.42
C LYS A 76 -12.48 18.51 -12.21
N ASN A 77 -13.24 18.08 -11.21
CA ASN A 77 -13.44 16.63 -10.91
C ASN A 77 -12.15 15.79 -10.73
N ASN A 78 -11.04 16.42 -10.37
CA ASN A 78 -9.75 15.75 -10.19
C ASN A 78 -9.59 15.18 -8.77
N SER A 79 -10.66 14.61 -8.21
CA SER A 79 -10.58 13.89 -6.94
C SER A 79 -10.33 12.41 -7.18
N SER A 80 -9.38 11.85 -6.44
CA SER A 80 -9.05 10.43 -6.48
C SER A 80 -9.21 9.78 -5.11
N LEU A 81 -9.45 8.48 -5.12
CA LEU A 81 -9.50 7.63 -3.94
C LEU A 81 -8.28 6.73 -3.92
N VAL A 82 -7.79 6.38 -2.72
CA VAL A 82 -6.67 5.48 -2.56
C VAL A 82 -7.07 4.31 -1.67
N LEU A 83 -6.87 3.09 -2.18
CA LEU A 83 -6.92 1.88 -1.36
C LEU A 83 -5.50 1.46 -1.01
N ASN A 84 -5.18 1.49 0.28
CA ASN A 84 -3.88 1.08 0.79
C ASN A 84 -3.91 -0.38 1.22
N LEU A 85 -3.01 -1.20 0.70
CA LEU A 85 -2.90 -2.62 1.03
C LEU A 85 -1.81 -2.84 2.06
N VAL A 86 -2.12 -3.57 3.14
CA VAL A 86 -1.15 -3.90 4.19
C VAL A 86 -1.12 -5.39 4.49
N GLY A 87 0.02 -5.89 4.98
CA GLY A 87 0.19 -7.29 5.34
C GLY A 87 0.26 -8.24 4.14
N LEU A 88 0.73 -7.78 2.99
CA LEU A 88 0.77 -8.60 1.78
C LEU A 88 1.73 -9.79 1.91
N LYS A 89 2.90 -9.59 2.51
CA LYS A 89 3.88 -10.67 2.75
C LYS A 89 3.31 -11.72 3.71
N GLU A 90 2.72 -11.28 4.80
CA GLU A 90 2.08 -12.19 5.77
C GLU A 90 0.93 -12.96 5.12
N ALA A 91 0.10 -12.31 4.33
CA ALA A 91 -1.00 -12.98 3.63
C ALA A 91 -0.48 -14.07 2.69
N VAL A 92 0.50 -13.76 1.84
CA VAL A 92 1.00 -14.68 0.81
C VAL A 92 1.91 -15.75 1.40
N TYR A 93 2.92 -15.38 2.19
CA TYR A 93 3.97 -16.31 2.61
C TYR A 93 3.62 -17.06 3.90
N LYS A 94 3.04 -16.37 4.88
CA LYS A 94 2.78 -16.99 6.19
C LYS A 94 1.43 -17.69 6.26
N ILE A 95 0.38 -17.08 5.70
CA ILE A 95 -0.99 -17.60 5.84
C ILE A 95 -1.35 -18.53 4.68
N LEU A 96 -1.17 -18.10 3.41
CA LEU A 96 -1.42 -18.95 2.25
C LEU A 96 -0.34 -20.04 2.08
N GLY A 97 0.86 -19.85 2.66
CA GLY A 97 1.92 -20.84 2.71
C GLY A 97 2.77 -20.93 1.44
N HIS A 98 2.80 -19.90 0.62
CA HIS A 98 3.74 -19.82 -0.50
C HIS A 98 5.16 -19.55 0.01
N LYS A 99 6.16 -20.10 -0.69
CA LYS A 99 7.57 -19.81 -0.36
C LYS A 99 7.95 -18.41 -0.86
N GLU A 100 8.88 -17.76 -0.17
CA GLU A 100 9.45 -16.47 -0.62
C GLU A 100 10.49 -16.70 -1.73
N ASP A 101 10.06 -17.29 -2.83
CA ASP A 101 10.84 -17.57 -4.03
C ASP A 101 10.20 -16.89 -5.25
N LYS A 102 10.68 -17.22 -6.44
CA LYS A 102 10.15 -16.65 -7.69
C LYS A 102 8.64 -16.91 -7.85
N ALA A 103 8.18 -18.13 -7.50
CA ALA A 103 6.77 -18.50 -7.64
C ALA A 103 5.88 -17.72 -6.65
N GLY A 104 6.29 -17.61 -5.38
CA GLY A 104 5.58 -16.83 -4.38
C GLY A 104 5.54 -15.34 -4.72
N LYS A 105 6.62 -14.78 -5.26
CA LYS A 105 6.64 -13.39 -5.77
C LYS A 105 5.69 -13.19 -6.96
N GLU A 106 5.52 -14.18 -7.82
CA GLU A 106 4.52 -14.12 -8.89
C GLU A 106 3.08 -14.10 -8.34
N ILE A 107 2.81 -14.88 -7.28
CA ILE A 107 1.50 -14.85 -6.59
C ILE A 107 1.25 -13.46 -5.97
N LEU A 108 2.25 -12.92 -5.28
CA LEU A 108 2.18 -11.57 -4.71
C LEU A 108 1.83 -10.53 -5.78
N ASN A 109 2.51 -10.55 -6.92
CA ASN A 109 2.23 -9.66 -8.04
C ASN A 109 0.83 -9.87 -8.64
N LYS A 110 0.34 -11.12 -8.73
CA LYS A 110 -1.04 -11.42 -9.16
C LYS A 110 -2.09 -10.85 -8.23
N VAL A 111 -1.85 -10.87 -6.91
CA VAL A 111 -2.74 -10.24 -5.92
C VAL A 111 -2.82 -8.74 -6.13
N LEU A 112 -1.66 -8.08 -6.30
CA LEU A 112 -1.59 -6.65 -6.58
C LEU A 112 -2.28 -6.29 -7.91
N GLN A 113 -2.01 -7.02 -8.97
CA GLN A 113 -2.65 -6.78 -10.26
C GLN A 113 -4.17 -6.94 -10.18
N THR A 114 -4.65 -7.98 -9.46
CA THR A 114 -6.09 -8.17 -9.21
C THR A 114 -6.70 -6.96 -8.51
N ALA A 115 -6.01 -6.40 -7.50
CA ALA A 115 -6.49 -5.22 -6.78
C ALA A 115 -6.56 -3.99 -7.71
N VAL A 116 -5.52 -3.74 -8.51
CA VAL A 116 -5.47 -2.62 -9.46
C VAL A 116 -6.58 -2.73 -10.51
N ASP A 117 -6.72 -3.91 -11.13
CA ASP A 117 -7.75 -4.13 -12.16
C ASP A 117 -9.17 -3.87 -11.64
N ILE A 118 -9.46 -4.33 -10.41
CA ILE A 118 -10.76 -4.09 -9.78
C ILE A 118 -10.95 -2.63 -9.39
N ALA A 119 -9.90 -1.97 -8.87
CA ALA A 119 -9.95 -0.56 -8.53
C ALA A 119 -10.27 0.30 -9.76
N HIS A 120 -9.56 0.09 -10.86
CA HIS A 120 -9.79 0.80 -12.12
C HIS A 120 -11.17 0.51 -12.69
N LYS A 121 -11.56 -0.77 -12.80
CA LYS A 121 -12.87 -1.14 -13.32
C LYS A 121 -14.00 -0.50 -12.51
N LYS A 122 -13.94 -0.62 -11.18
CA LYS A 122 -14.98 -0.09 -10.30
C LYS A 122 -14.97 1.44 -10.26
N GLY A 123 -13.78 2.05 -10.29
CA GLY A 123 -13.61 3.50 -10.41
C GLY A 123 -14.25 4.04 -11.68
N GLN A 124 -14.00 3.42 -12.84
CA GLN A 124 -14.63 3.78 -14.12
C GLN A 124 -16.15 3.67 -14.08
N GLU A 125 -16.69 2.57 -13.50
CA GLU A 125 -18.15 2.41 -13.34
C GLU A 125 -18.77 3.53 -12.49
N MET A 126 -18.01 4.11 -11.56
CA MET A 126 -18.49 5.14 -10.63
C MET A 126 -18.08 6.58 -11.01
N GLY A 127 -17.30 6.73 -12.09
CA GLY A 127 -16.82 8.01 -12.58
C GLY A 127 -15.82 8.69 -11.64
N ILE A 128 -14.99 7.90 -10.94
CA ILE A 128 -13.96 8.37 -10.03
C ILE A 128 -12.64 7.62 -10.27
N ASP A 129 -11.53 8.32 -10.11
CA ASP A 129 -10.21 7.68 -10.16
C ASP A 129 -9.91 6.98 -8.83
N VAL A 130 -9.52 5.70 -8.91
CA VAL A 130 -9.21 4.86 -7.73
C VAL A 130 -7.87 4.19 -7.93
N SER A 131 -6.93 4.49 -7.08
CA SER A 131 -5.56 3.96 -7.12
C SER A 131 -5.25 3.02 -5.95
N ILE A 132 -4.31 2.10 -6.18
CA ILE A 132 -3.83 1.15 -5.18
C ILE A 132 -2.45 1.55 -4.70
N ALA A 133 -2.28 1.60 -3.37
CA ALA A 133 -1.02 1.94 -2.73
C ALA A 133 -0.55 0.86 -1.74
N MET A 134 0.74 0.87 -1.44
CA MET A 134 1.34 0.17 -0.31
C MET A 134 2.20 1.18 0.46
N VAL A 135 1.58 1.89 1.39
CA VAL A 135 2.21 2.96 2.18
C VAL A 135 1.90 2.78 3.67
N ASP A 136 2.51 3.60 4.52
CA ASP A 136 2.24 3.58 5.97
C ASP A 136 0.75 3.82 6.28
N SER A 137 0.27 3.18 7.34
CA SER A 137 -1.08 3.32 7.86
C SER A 137 -1.08 3.27 9.39
N ASP A 138 -1.85 4.13 10.02
CA ASP A 138 -2.02 4.16 11.46
C ASP A 138 -2.95 3.04 11.98
N GLU A 139 -3.65 2.34 11.07
CA GLU A 139 -4.65 1.32 11.40
C GLU A 139 -4.05 -0.05 11.81
N LEU A 140 -2.74 -0.27 11.65
CA LEU A 140 -2.15 -1.61 11.82
C LEU A 140 -2.26 -2.15 13.23
N THR A 141 -2.03 -1.31 14.24
CA THR A 141 -2.19 -1.73 15.65
C THR A 141 -3.59 -2.25 15.90
N ARG A 142 -4.59 -1.53 15.39
CA ARG A 142 -6.00 -1.93 15.48
C ARG A 142 -6.26 -3.25 14.74
N PHE A 143 -5.68 -3.44 13.56
CA PHE A 143 -5.84 -4.70 12.81
C PHE A 143 -5.26 -5.89 13.56
N VAL A 144 -4.05 -5.77 14.10
CA VAL A 144 -3.41 -6.84 14.89
C VAL A 144 -4.24 -7.18 16.14
N ILE A 145 -4.76 -6.17 16.85
CA ILE A 145 -5.61 -6.40 18.04
C ILE A 145 -6.88 -7.17 17.63
N LEU A 146 -7.63 -6.66 16.66
CA LEU A 146 -8.88 -7.28 16.22
C LEU A 146 -8.69 -8.69 15.63
N ASP A 147 -7.57 -8.95 14.95
CA ASP A 147 -7.24 -10.27 14.43
C ASP A 147 -6.83 -11.21 15.54
N SER A 148 -6.07 -10.72 16.54
CA SER A 148 -5.70 -11.49 17.74
C SER A 148 -6.92 -11.89 18.59
N GLU A 149 -7.91 -11.02 18.70
CA GLU A 149 -9.18 -11.32 19.38
C GLU A 149 -9.98 -12.39 18.63
N LYS A 150 -10.00 -12.32 17.29
CA LYS A 150 -10.81 -13.25 16.47
C LYS A 150 -10.16 -14.61 16.24
N TYR A 151 -8.85 -14.67 16.03
CA TYR A 151 -8.13 -15.88 15.61
C TYR A 151 -7.17 -16.42 16.67
N GLY A 152 -7.03 -15.73 17.80
CA GLY A 152 -6.10 -16.07 18.87
C GLY A 152 -4.76 -15.38 18.75
N LYS A 153 -4.26 -14.87 19.89
CA LYS A 153 -3.03 -14.08 19.96
C LYS A 153 -1.81 -14.84 19.42
N ASN A 154 -1.63 -16.10 19.78
CA ASN A 154 -0.49 -16.90 19.33
C ASN A 154 -0.50 -17.10 17.81
N SER A 155 -1.66 -17.41 17.23
CA SER A 155 -1.80 -17.58 15.78
C SER A 155 -1.44 -16.34 15.00
N ILE A 156 -1.72 -15.15 15.52
CA ILE A 156 -1.34 -13.89 14.88
C ILE A 156 0.14 -13.59 15.10
N MET A 157 0.67 -13.81 16.30
CA MET A 157 2.10 -13.60 16.56
C MET A 157 3.00 -14.47 15.69
N ASP A 158 2.59 -15.71 15.38
CA ASP A 158 3.33 -16.62 14.48
C ASP A 158 3.36 -16.13 13.03
N VAL A 159 2.40 -15.28 12.63
CA VAL A 159 2.33 -14.70 11.28
C VAL A 159 3.20 -13.44 11.17
N LEU A 160 3.30 -12.65 12.24
CA LEU A 160 4.03 -11.38 12.23
C LEU A 160 5.55 -11.59 12.17
N GLU A 161 6.26 -10.77 11.40
CA GLU A 161 7.72 -10.66 11.43
C GLU A 161 8.23 -9.63 12.44
N GLY A 162 7.33 -9.04 13.21
CA GLY A 162 7.56 -8.03 14.24
C GLY A 162 6.31 -7.86 15.07
N ASN A 163 5.98 -6.61 15.43
CA ASN A 163 4.80 -6.32 16.24
C ASN A 163 3.56 -5.94 15.39
N LEU A 164 3.74 -5.66 14.11
CA LEU A 164 2.69 -5.19 13.21
C LEU A 164 2.80 -5.89 11.85
N TYR A 165 1.73 -5.86 11.08
CA TYR A 165 1.74 -6.31 9.68
C TYR A 165 2.64 -5.44 8.81
N SER A 166 3.22 -6.02 7.77
CA SER A 166 4.11 -5.35 6.83
C SER A 166 3.39 -4.22 6.06
N GLN A 167 4.13 -3.17 5.78
CA GLN A 167 3.67 -1.98 5.04
C GLN A 167 4.72 -1.62 3.99
N GLY A 168 4.30 -1.52 2.74
CA GLY A 168 5.24 -1.25 1.66
C GLY A 168 6.26 -2.37 1.47
N LEU A 169 7.46 -2.01 1.04
CA LEU A 169 8.63 -2.89 1.00
C LEU A 169 9.62 -2.48 2.09
N GLU A 170 10.14 -3.47 2.82
CA GLU A 170 11.19 -3.24 3.80
C GLU A 170 12.48 -3.93 3.34
N LEU A 171 13.56 -3.15 3.27
CA LEU A 171 14.90 -3.66 3.02
C LEU A 171 15.48 -4.18 4.33
N ASN A 172 16.24 -5.26 4.27
CA ASN A 172 17.06 -5.60 5.42
C ASN A 172 18.34 -4.73 5.46
N TYR A 173 18.96 -4.61 6.64
CA TYR A 173 20.14 -3.75 6.83
C TYR A 173 21.34 -4.13 5.94
N VAL A 174 21.51 -5.43 5.67
CA VAL A 174 22.60 -5.94 4.82
C VAL A 174 22.38 -5.56 3.36
N GLU A 175 21.13 -5.58 2.90
CA GLU A 175 20.75 -5.19 1.54
C GLU A 175 20.99 -3.71 1.28
N LEU A 176 20.74 -2.85 2.27
CA LEU A 176 20.98 -1.42 2.15
C LEU A 176 22.44 -1.09 1.79
N GLY A 177 23.41 -1.74 2.44
CA GLY A 177 24.84 -1.56 2.15
C GLY A 177 25.25 -2.05 0.77
N LYS A 178 24.53 -3.04 0.22
CA LYS A 178 24.80 -3.67 -1.09
C LYS A 178 23.87 -3.23 -2.20
N LEU A 179 23.03 -2.22 -1.97
CA LEU A 179 22.02 -1.76 -2.90
C LEU A 179 22.65 -1.35 -4.25
N THR A 180 22.20 -1.95 -5.34
CA THR A 180 22.59 -1.63 -6.72
C THR A 180 21.37 -1.75 -7.63
N ALA A 181 21.42 -1.17 -8.82
CA ALA A 181 20.34 -1.28 -9.81
C ALA A 181 20.03 -2.75 -10.20
N LYS A 182 20.98 -3.68 -9.97
CA LYS A 182 20.84 -5.12 -10.26
C LYS A 182 20.44 -5.94 -9.04
N SER A 183 20.24 -5.33 -7.87
CA SER A 183 19.82 -6.04 -6.66
C SER A 183 18.40 -6.61 -6.84
N ASP A 184 18.15 -7.80 -6.29
CA ASP A 184 16.84 -8.46 -6.37
C ASP A 184 15.73 -7.58 -5.80
N ILE A 185 16.01 -6.85 -4.71
CA ILE A 185 15.06 -5.94 -4.10
C ILE A 185 14.69 -4.77 -5.02
N ILE A 186 15.64 -4.22 -5.79
CA ILE A 186 15.35 -3.19 -6.78
C ILE A 186 14.55 -3.75 -7.95
N SER A 187 14.83 -4.98 -8.36
CA SER A 187 14.02 -5.68 -9.36
C SER A 187 12.58 -5.87 -8.85
N GLU A 188 12.41 -6.27 -7.59
CA GLU A 188 11.10 -6.41 -6.95
C GLU A 188 10.39 -5.06 -6.82
N TYR A 189 11.07 -4.03 -6.32
CA TYR A 189 10.57 -2.67 -6.27
C TYR A 189 10.06 -2.20 -7.64
N ASN A 190 10.87 -2.36 -8.69
CA ASN A 190 10.51 -1.94 -10.03
C ASN A 190 9.30 -2.68 -10.61
N LYS A 191 9.11 -3.97 -10.25
CA LYS A 191 7.92 -4.73 -10.65
C LYS A 191 6.67 -4.22 -9.93
N ILE A 192 6.74 -4.09 -8.61
CA ILE A 192 5.61 -3.65 -7.79
C ILE A 192 5.25 -2.19 -8.11
N SER A 193 6.23 -1.30 -8.25
CA SER A 193 5.98 0.10 -8.58
C SER A 193 5.37 0.33 -9.97
N LYS A 194 5.54 -0.63 -10.90
CA LYS A 194 4.85 -0.61 -12.20
C LYS A 194 3.40 -1.07 -12.14
N ILE A 195 3.07 -1.90 -11.15
CA ILE A 195 1.71 -2.39 -10.92
C ILE A 195 0.91 -1.33 -10.16
N LEU A 196 1.50 -0.75 -9.10
CA LEU A 196 0.84 0.20 -8.23
C LEU A 196 0.82 1.61 -8.84
N ASP A 197 -0.32 2.25 -8.80
CA ASP A 197 -0.54 3.62 -9.29
C ASP A 197 -0.79 4.64 -8.16
N GLY A 198 -1.06 4.16 -6.93
CA GLY A 198 -1.28 4.98 -5.75
C GLY A 198 -0.03 5.28 -4.91
N GLY A 199 1.07 4.57 -5.19
CA GLY A 199 2.37 4.73 -4.53
C GLY A 199 2.86 3.50 -3.79
N LEU A 200 4.17 3.37 -3.72
CA LEU A 200 4.89 2.31 -2.99
C LEU A 200 5.92 2.95 -2.07
N LEU A 201 5.81 2.69 -0.77
CA LEU A 201 6.79 3.11 0.21
C LEU A 201 7.85 2.02 0.42
N VAL A 202 9.12 2.42 0.40
CA VAL A 202 10.24 1.54 0.76
C VAL A 202 10.79 1.98 2.13
N LYS A 203 10.89 1.06 3.08
CA LYS A 203 11.49 1.30 4.39
C LYS A 203 12.97 0.95 4.35
N LEU A 204 13.80 1.93 4.73
CA LEU A 204 15.25 1.79 4.77
C LEU A 204 15.71 1.70 6.24
N PRO A 205 16.14 0.52 6.73
CA PRO A 205 16.65 0.39 8.09
C PRO A 205 18.05 0.98 8.22
N PHE A 206 18.26 1.85 9.21
CA PHE A 206 19.55 2.42 9.56
C PHE A 206 19.98 1.97 10.94
N ASP A 207 21.28 1.69 11.10
CA ASP A 207 21.88 1.53 12.41
C ASP A 207 21.94 2.92 13.09
N PRO A 208 21.32 3.10 14.28
CA PRO A 208 21.39 4.37 15.02
C PRO A 208 22.81 4.80 15.39
N LYS A 209 23.77 3.86 15.36
CA LYS A 209 25.21 4.11 15.66
C LYS A 209 26.04 4.31 14.39
N ALA A 210 25.45 4.22 13.20
CA ALA A 210 26.17 4.44 11.95
C ALA A 210 26.69 5.89 11.88
N LYS A 211 27.84 6.07 11.24
CA LYS A 211 28.40 7.40 11.00
C LYS A 211 27.51 8.19 10.06
N GLU A 212 27.39 9.48 10.27
CA GLU A 212 26.56 10.38 9.47
C GLU A 212 26.89 10.28 7.96
N ASP A 213 28.18 10.21 7.60
CA ASP A 213 28.62 10.07 6.21
C ASP A 213 28.14 8.76 5.57
N ASP A 214 28.06 7.66 6.32
CA ASP A 214 27.60 6.39 5.81
C ASP A 214 26.08 6.41 5.58
N ILE A 215 25.34 7.07 6.49
CA ILE A 215 23.91 7.28 6.35
C ILE A 215 23.63 8.16 5.12
N LYS A 216 24.38 9.26 4.96
CA LYS A 216 24.24 10.17 3.83
C LYS A 216 24.48 9.45 2.49
N LYS A 217 25.56 8.70 2.37
CA LYS A 217 25.85 7.88 1.17
C LYS A 217 24.76 6.85 0.88
N ALA A 218 24.20 6.22 1.92
CA ALA A 218 23.12 5.24 1.76
C ALA A 218 21.84 5.93 1.26
N ILE A 219 21.50 7.12 1.77
CA ILE A 219 20.36 7.91 1.32
C ILE A 219 20.54 8.38 -0.13
N GLU A 220 21.71 8.93 -0.48
CA GLU A 220 22.02 9.36 -1.84
C GLU A 220 21.90 8.19 -2.84
N LYS A 221 22.41 7.02 -2.47
CA LYS A 221 22.31 5.81 -3.27
C LYS A 221 20.86 5.33 -3.40
N ALA A 222 20.09 5.31 -2.31
CA ALA A 222 18.68 4.93 -2.34
C ALA A 222 17.86 5.89 -3.20
N SER A 223 18.08 7.20 -3.08
CA SER A 223 17.34 8.23 -3.84
C SER A 223 17.57 8.16 -5.35
N SER A 224 18.71 7.62 -5.78
CA SER A 224 18.98 7.37 -7.20
C SER A 224 18.24 6.16 -7.78
N LEU A 225 17.73 5.25 -6.94
CA LEU A 225 17.14 3.98 -7.34
C LEU A 225 15.67 3.84 -6.97
N ILE A 226 15.20 4.57 -5.95
CA ILE A 226 13.88 4.45 -5.34
C ILE A 226 13.25 5.84 -5.24
N SER A 227 12.05 6.01 -5.77
CA SER A 227 11.37 7.30 -5.82
C SER A 227 10.75 7.72 -4.48
N SER A 228 10.39 6.78 -3.63
CA SER A 228 9.76 7.05 -2.32
C SER A 228 10.26 6.09 -1.26
N PHE A 229 10.92 6.62 -0.23
CA PHE A 229 11.42 5.81 0.89
C PHE A 229 11.33 6.55 2.22
N LYS A 230 11.33 5.78 3.31
CA LYS A 230 11.31 6.27 4.69
C LYS A 230 12.46 5.62 5.48
N PRO A 231 13.36 6.41 6.07
CA PRO A 231 14.36 5.86 6.98
C PRO A 231 13.67 5.37 8.26
N ILE A 232 14.03 4.18 8.71
CA ILE A 232 13.55 3.60 9.97
C ILE A 232 14.75 3.19 10.83
N LYS A 233 14.60 3.27 12.16
CA LYS A 233 15.63 2.74 13.05
C LYS A 233 15.65 1.21 12.95
N HIS A 234 16.84 0.65 12.77
CA HIS A 234 17.03 -0.79 12.88
C HIS A 234 16.94 -1.17 14.36
N THR A 235 15.83 -1.79 14.77
CA THR A 235 15.69 -2.44 16.08
C THR A 235 16.11 -3.89 15.94
N LYS A 236 17.23 -4.24 16.61
CA LYS A 236 17.62 -5.64 16.76
C LYS A 236 16.63 -6.41 17.61
#